data_9b46808c0df8f86d283446e3488da479
#
_entry.id   9b46808c0df8f86d283446e3488da479
#
_cell.length_a   1.000
_cell.length_b   1.000
_cell.length_c   1.000
_cell.angle_alpha   90.00
_cell.angle_beta   90.00
_cell.angle_gamma   90.00
#
_symmetry.space_group_name_H-M   'P 1'
#
loop_
_entity.id
_entity.type
_entity.pdbx_description
1 polymer ?
#
loop_
_entity_poly.entity_id
_entity_poly.type
_entity_poly.pdbx_seq_one_letter_code
_entity_poly.pdbx_strand_id
1 'polypeptide(L)'
;MPDSDAQRRLSRGSPLDTLGENPDQEQGWEILKTFRSMGWDGGYRWRIQLKIMPRRQKTVTLNGLMYGDRWDGSPITRVDIVENPADVDAQGELIESETLRLLFRSGRGAFAMTKRSDVSGPPKVVDGSAVLEPIAGSEFALFDLMAPYVYWPRFRYEGRTTFRGSPTHLFWMYPPEEDLELKKRIGGVRLYINDQFNVLIQTQVFDTEETLLKTIYISGIERVDGQAIFKEMDIRNDVTRDKTRLKIVDASMGLSLPKNLFEAQSLMENLQTQNIAIGREERFEVVE
;
A
#
# COMPACT_ATOMS: atom_id res chain seq x y z
N MET A 1 -27.96 20.08 19.20
CA MET A 1 -27.72 18.71 19.66
C MET A 1 -27.30 17.92 18.45
N PRO A 2 -26.09 17.37 18.36
CA PRO A 2 -25.69 16.56 17.22
C PRO A 2 -26.38 15.21 17.30
N ASP A 3 -26.82 14.76 16.15
CA ASP A 3 -27.70 13.62 15.88
C ASP A 3 -27.09 12.29 16.37
N SER A 4 -27.76 11.68 17.37
CA SER A 4 -27.38 10.39 17.96
C SER A 4 -27.39 9.21 16.96
N ASP A 5 -28.01 9.38 15.79
CA ASP A 5 -28.09 8.36 14.74
C ASP A 5 -26.83 8.31 13.86
N ALA A 6 -26.06 9.39 13.76
CA ALA A 6 -24.77 9.40 13.07
C ALA A 6 -23.73 8.58 13.84
N GLN A 7 -23.71 8.68 15.17
CA GLN A 7 -22.84 7.87 16.03
C GLN A 7 -23.21 6.37 16.03
N ARG A 8 -24.49 6.02 15.91
CA ARG A 8 -24.94 4.62 15.82
C ARG A 8 -24.62 3.96 14.49
N ARG A 9 -24.46 4.70 13.39
CA ARG A 9 -24.06 4.13 12.08
C ARG A 9 -22.57 3.84 12.00
N LEU A 10 -21.74 4.52 12.78
CA LEU A 10 -20.30 4.25 12.92
C LEU A 10 -20.01 2.99 13.74
N SER A 11 -20.96 2.53 14.58
CA SER A 11 -20.77 1.44 15.52
C SER A 11 -21.05 0.03 14.98
N ARG A 12 -21.53 -0.15 13.76
CA ARG A 12 -21.69 -1.48 13.14
C ARG A 12 -20.39 -2.01 12.55
N GLY A 13 -19.41 -2.33 13.41
CA GLY A 13 -18.17 -3.00 13.03
C GLY A 13 -16.91 -2.59 13.77
N SER A 14 -16.96 -1.69 14.72
CA SER A 14 -15.81 -1.33 15.56
C SER A 14 -16.12 -1.58 17.02
N PRO A 15 -15.41 -2.49 17.69
CA PRO A 15 -15.51 -2.63 19.13
C PRO A 15 -14.74 -1.51 19.82
N LEU A 16 -15.23 -0.26 19.69
CA LEU A 16 -14.70 0.89 20.45
C LEU A 16 -15.03 0.80 21.94
N ASP A 17 -15.94 -0.11 22.31
CA ASP A 17 -16.48 -0.24 23.68
C ASP A 17 -15.51 -0.84 24.71
N THR A 18 -14.27 -1.20 24.29
CA THR A 18 -13.24 -1.77 25.18
C THR A 18 -11.98 -0.92 25.28
N LEU A 19 -11.96 0.28 24.71
CA LEU A 19 -10.84 1.20 24.83
C LEU A 19 -10.84 1.77 26.25
N GLY A 20 -9.75 1.54 27.01
CA GLY A 20 -9.58 2.12 28.35
C GLY A 20 -9.64 3.65 28.29
N GLU A 21 -10.17 4.28 29.34
CA GLU A 21 -10.38 5.74 29.38
C GLU A 21 -9.09 6.56 29.18
N ASN A 22 -7.89 5.98 29.46
CA ASN A 22 -6.59 6.63 29.23
C ASN A 22 -5.52 5.57 28.86
N PRO A 23 -5.36 5.19 27.60
CA PRO A 23 -4.32 4.26 27.18
C PRO A 23 -2.93 4.87 27.34
N ASP A 24 -1.98 4.06 27.82
CA ASP A 24 -0.59 4.47 28.05
C ASP A 24 0.12 4.81 26.73
N GLN A 25 0.40 6.09 26.53
CA GLN A 25 1.02 6.60 25.30
C GLN A 25 2.48 6.19 25.15
N GLU A 26 3.20 5.95 26.26
CA GLU A 26 4.57 5.45 26.23
C GLU A 26 4.60 3.99 25.77
N GLN A 27 3.71 3.16 26.28
CA GLN A 27 3.50 1.82 25.75
C GLN A 27 3.14 1.84 24.28
N GLY A 28 2.24 2.73 23.86
CA GLY A 28 1.88 2.92 22.47
C GLY A 28 3.09 3.27 21.59
N TRP A 29 3.98 4.13 22.07
CA TRP A 29 5.20 4.48 21.37
C TRP A 29 6.12 3.26 21.16
N GLU A 30 6.36 2.43 22.18
CA GLU A 30 7.22 1.25 22.05
C GLU A 30 6.63 0.20 21.07
N ILE A 31 5.31 0.02 21.06
CA ILE A 31 4.62 -0.84 20.10
C ILE A 31 4.83 -0.32 18.66
N LEU A 32 4.58 0.96 18.45
CA LEU A 32 4.70 1.59 17.13
C LEU A 32 6.15 1.58 16.63
N LYS A 33 7.11 1.80 17.51
CA LYS A 33 8.55 1.75 17.22
C LYS A 33 8.96 0.34 16.81
N THR A 34 8.52 -0.69 17.53
CA THR A 34 8.75 -2.09 17.19
C THR A 34 8.14 -2.42 15.83
N PHE A 35 6.88 -2.02 15.57
CA PHE A 35 6.24 -2.19 14.28
C PHE A 35 7.04 -1.55 13.12
N ARG A 36 7.50 -0.30 13.29
CA ARG A 36 8.30 0.42 12.29
C ARG A 36 9.66 -0.21 12.01
N SER A 37 10.23 -0.93 12.98
CA SER A 37 11.52 -1.62 12.82
C SER A 37 11.41 -2.93 12.06
N MET A 38 10.20 -3.50 11.95
CA MET A 38 9.97 -4.74 11.23
C MET A 38 10.16 -4.56 9.72
N GLY A 39 10.52 -5.64 9.07
CA GLY A 39 10.70 -5.71 7.63
C GLY A 39 11.10 -7.10 7.21
N TRP A 40 11.24 -7.30 5.92
CA TRP A 40 11.77 -8.54 5.36
C TRP A 40 13.29 -8.48 5.24
N ASP A 41 13.94 -9.65 5.32
CA ASP A 41 15.35 -9.80 5.07
C ASP A 41 15.61 -9.89 3.56
N GLY A 42 16.49 -9.00 3.06
CA GLY A 42 16.77 -8.87 1.63
C GLY A 42 15.61 -8.28 0.82
N GLY A 43 15.80 -8.28 -0.49
CA GLY A 43 14.79 -7.81 -1.42
C GLY A 43 13.72 -8.86 -1.71
N TYR A 44 12.67 -8.44 -2.41
CA TYR A 44 11.61 -9.32 -2.89
C TYR A 44 11.24 -9.04 -4.34
N ARG A 45 10.67 -10.06 -4.98
CA ARG A 45 9.99 -9.96 -6.28
C ARG A 45 8.63 -10.62 -6.18
N TRP A 46 7.59 -9.89 -6.55
CA TRP A 46 6.20 -10.38 -6.55
C TRP A 46 5.55 -10.18 -7.91
N ARG A 47 4.86 -11.20 -8.39
CA ARG A 47 3.85 -11.00 -9.42
C ARG A 47 2.52 -10.70 -8.74
N ILE A 48 1.88 -9.64 -9.20
CA ILE A 48 0.65 -9.16 -8.59
C ILE A 48 -0.49 -9.10 -9.60
N GLN A 49 -1.70 -9.20 -9.09
CA GLN A 49 -2.92 -8.90 -9.81
C GLN A 49 -3.68 -7.80 -9.09
N LEU A 50 -4.12 -6.77 -9.83
CA LEU A 50 -5.04 -5.76 -9.37
C LEU A 50 -6.42 -6.06 -9.94
N LYS A 51 -7.35 -6.52 -9.09
CA LYS A 51 -8.74 -6.73 -9.44
C LYS A 51 -9.55 -5.51 -9.06
N ILE A 52 -9.92 -4.71 -10.05
CA ILE A 52 -10.68 -3.45 -9.91
C ILE A 52 -12.16 -3.81 -10.04
N MET A 53 -12.93 -3.54 -8.99
CA MET A 53 -14.34 -3.95 -8.86
C MET A 53 -15.22 -2.71 -8.59
N PRO A 54 -15.47 -1.89 -9.61
CA PRO A 54 -16.36 -0.74 -9.45
C PRO A 54 -17.80 -1.25 -9.28
N ARG A 55 -18.56 -0.56 -8.42
CA ARG A 55 -19.92 -0.99 -8.06
C ARG A 55 -20.89 -1.09 -9.25
N ARG A 56 -20.67 -0.27 -10.28
CA ARG A 56 -21.60 -0.11 -11.41
C ARG A 56 -21.00 -0.43 -12.77
N GLN A 57 -19.79 -0.97 -12.82
CA GLN A 57 -19.09 -1.27 -14.06
C GLN A 57 -18.55 -2.71 -14.03
N LYS A 58 -18.02 -3.17 -15.15
CA LYS A 58 -17.40 -4.50 -15.22
C LYS A 58 -16.10 -4.51 -14.42
N THR A 59 -15.83 -5.62 -13.78
CA THR A 59 -14.55 -5.90 -13.13
C THR A 59 -13.44 -5.96 -14.18
N VAL A 60 -12.32 -5.28 -13.88
CA VAL A 60 -11.10 -5.31 -14.67
C VAL A 60 -10.00 -5.95 -13.83
N THR A 61 -9.15 -6.76 -14.45
CA THR A 61 -7.97 -7.34 -13.80
C THR A 61 -6.72 -6.91 -14.57
N LEU A 62 -5.81 -6.22 -13.87
CA LEU A 62 -4.51 -5.84 -14.39
C LEU A 62 -3.44 -6.73 -13.75
N ASN A 63 -2.39 -7.03 -14.51
CA ASN A 63 -1.25 -7.77 -14.01
C ASN A 63 -0.08 -6.81 -13.76
N GLY A 64 0.76 -7.15 -12.80
CA GLY A 64 1.93 -6.33 -12.50
C GLY A 64 3.08 -7.14 -11.92
N LEU A 65 4.24 -6.49 -11.90
CA LEU A 65 5.46 -6.98 -11.31
C LEU A 65 5.97 -5.97 -10.30
N MET A 66 6.31 -6.42 -9.12
CA MET A 66 6.76 -5.57 -8.01
C MET A 66 8.11 -6.08 -7.49
N TYR A 67 9.06 -5.18 -7.35
CA TYR A 67 10.32 -5.39 -6.66
C TYR A 67 10.41 -4.43 -5.47
N GLY A 68 10.93 -4.89 -4.36
CA GLY A 68 11.20 -4.03 -3.23
C GLY A 68 12.43 -4.46 -2.45
N ASP A 69 12.98 -3.50 -1.71
CA ASP A 69 14.15 -3.66 -0.85
C ASP A 69 14.08 -2.62 0.28
N ARG A 70 15.08 -2.57 1.13
CA ARG A 70 15.23 -1.55 2.17
C ARG A 70 16.56 -0.82 2.00
N TRP A 71 16.48 0.51 1.92
CA TRP A 71 17.66 1.38 1.87
C TRP A 71 17.67 2.29 3.10
N ASP A 72 18.77 2.27 3.83
CA ASP A 72 18.92 3.00 5.09
C ASP A 72 17.73 2.80 6.04
N GLY A 73 17.25 1.55 6.11
CA GLY A 73 16.11 1.17 6.95
C GLY A 73 14.72 1.54 6.41
N SER A 74 14.65 2.22 5.26
CA SER A 74 13.38 2.64 4.64
C SER A 74 13.01 1.76 3.45
N PRO A 75 11.75 1.33 3.33
CA PRO A 75 11.29 0.55 2.18
C PRO A 75 11.37 1.36 0.88
N ILE A 76 11.89 0.73 -0.18
CA ILE A 76 11.86 1.23 -1.55
C ILE A 76 11.22 0.18 -2.44
N THR A 77 10.36 0.62 -3.34
CA THR A 77 9.58 -0.31 -4.18
C THR A 77 9.47 0.23 -5.59
N ARG A 78 9.65 -0.66 -6.55
CA ARG A 78 9.33 -0.44 -7.95
C ARG A 78 8.19 -1.37 -8.36
N VAL A 79 7.20 -0.83 -9.11
CA VAL A 79 6.03 -1.55 -9.61
C VAL A 79 5.83 -1.22 -11.08
N ASP A 80 5.64 -2.25 -11.89
CA ASP A 80 5.17 -2.12 -13.28
C ASP A 80 3.77 -2.75 -13.35
N ILE A 81 2.76 -1.99 -13.80
CA ILE A 81 1.37 -2.43 -13.98
C ILE A 81 1.06 -2.36 -15.47
N VAL A 82 0.68 -3.48 -16.07
CA VAL A 82 0.26 -3.56 -17.47
C VAL A 82 -1.21 -3.15 -17.54
N GLU A 83 -1.50 -1.97 -18.08
CA GLU A 83 -2.85 -1.44 -18.24
C GLU A 83 -3.51 -2.00 -19.51
N ASN A 84 -2.78 -2.00 -20.63
CA ASN A 84 -3.18 -2.66 -21.86
C ASN A 84 -2.10 -3.67 -22.26
N PRO A 85 -2.41 -4.97 -22.38
CA PRO A 85 -1.44 -5.96 -22.83
C PRO A 85 -1.06 -5.72 -24.31
N ALA A 86 0.09 -6.23 -24.71
CA ALA A 86 0.48 -6.24 -26.11
C ALA A 86 -0.57 -7.00 -26.95
N ASP A 87 -0.88 -6.47 -28.12
CA ASP A 87 -1.86 -7.01 -29.05
C ASP A 87 -1.36 -6.82 -30.49
N VAL A 88 -2.15 -7.19 -31.46
CA VAL A 88 -1.91 -6.91 -32.88
C VAL A 88 -3.07 -6.07 -33.42
N ASP A 89 -2.75 -5.09 -34.26
CA ASP A 89 -3.77 -4.31 -34.94
C ASP A 89 -4.46 -5.09 -36.07
N ALA A 90 -5.42 -4.45 -36.75
CA ALA A 90 -6.14 -5.07 -37.87
C ALA A 90 -5.24 -5.41 -39.07
N GLN A 91 -4.04 -4.87 -39.14
CA GLN A 91 -3.01 -5.10 -40.14
C GLN A 91 -2.00 -6.19 -39.71
N GLY A 92 -2.10 -6.66 -38.43
CA GLY A 92 -1.21 -7.65 -37.87
C GLY A 92 0.11 -7.07 -37.32
N GLU A 93 0.20 -5.74 -37.16
CA GLU A 93 1.34 -5.07 -36.55
C GLU A 93 1.24 -5.12 -35.03
N LEU A 94 2.37 -5.29 -34.35
CA LEU A 94 2.43 -5.38 -32.88
C LEU A 94 2.12 -4.04 -32.22
N ILE A 95 1.05 -4.02 -31.42
CA ILE A 95 0.77 -2.94 -30.48
C ILE A 95 1.49 -3.25 -29.18
N GLU A 96 2.47 -2.43 -28.80
CA GLU A 96 3.21 -2.60 -27.54
C GLU A 96 2.28 -2.44 -26.32
N SER A 97 2.59 -3.15 -25.23
CA SER A 97 1.85 -3.03 -23.98
C SER A 97 1.97 -1.64 -23.36
N GLU A 98 0.84 -1.07 -22.95
CA GLU A 98 0.84 0.15 -22.15
C GLU A 98 1.05 -0.21 -20.68
N THR A 99 2.11 0.34 -20.11
CA THR A 99 2.54 0.02 -18.74
C THR A 99 2.71 1.29 -17.92
N LEU A 100 2.07 1.32 -16.76
CA LEU A 100 2.32 2.30 -15.72
C LEU A 100 3.44 1.79 -14.82
N ARG A 101 4.51 2.57 -14.70
CA ARG A 101 5.68 2.27 -13.87
C ARG A 101 5.78 3.25 -12.72
N LEU A 102 5.95 2.71 -11.53
CA LEU A 102 6.03 3.44 -10.28
C LEU A 102 7.33 3.11 -9.59
N LEU A 103 7.98 4.13 -9.02
CA LEU A 103 9.10 3.98 -8.10
C LEU A 103 8.81 4.88 -6.90
N PHE A 104 8.81 4.29 -5.70
CA PHE A 104 8.56 5.06 -4.49
C PHE A 104 9.36 4.54 -3.30
N ARG A 105 9.64 5.43 -2.38
CA ARG A 105 10.29 5.15 -1.11
C ARG A 105 9.42 5.68 0.02
N SER A 106 9.27 4.90 1.07
CA SER A 106 8.54 5.26 2.29
C SER A 106 9.49 5.70 3.40
N GLY A 107 8.98 6.36 4.43
CA GLY A 107 9.74 6.73 5.60
C GLY A 107 10.76 7.86 5.35
N ARG A 108 12.01 7.67 5.80
CA ARG A 108 13.04 8.70 5.67
C ARG A 108 13.44 8.90 4.21
N GLY A 109 13.38 10.17 3.74
CA GLY A 109 13.67 10.49 2.35
C GLY A 109 12.62 9.95 1.39
N ALA A 110 11.34 9.99 1.81
CA ALA A 110 10.21 9.57 0.99
C ALA A 110 10.14 10.34 -0.33
N PHE A 111 9.90 9.63 -1.42
CA PHE A 111 9.64 10.19 -2.74
C PHE A 111 8.75 9.24 -3.54
N ALA A 112 8.13 9.76 -4.59
CA ALA A 112 7.43 8.97 -5.57
C ALA A 112 7.68 9.48 -6.98
N MET A 113 7.80 8.56 -7.93
CA MET A 113 7.94 8.85 -9.35
C MET A 113 7.06 7.93 -10.17
N THR A 114 6.60 8.42 -11.31
CA THR A 114 5.79 7.66 -12.25
C THR A 114 6.27 7.85 -13.68
N LYS A 115 6.07 6.81 -14.50
CA LYS A 115 6.33 6.82 -15.94
C LYS A 115 5.31 5.91 -16.62
N ARG A 116 4.64 6.43 -17.65
CA ARG A 116 3.85 5.62 -18.57
C ARG A 116 4.66 5.30 -19.81
N SER A 117 4.54 4.09 -20.33
CA SER A 117 5.28 3.66 -21.52
C SER A 117 4.87 4.41 -22.80
N ASP A 118 3.58 4.79 -22.89
CA ASP A 118 2.98 5.52 -24.01
C ASP A 118 3.27 7.04 -24.01
N VAL A 119 3.88 7.55 -22.94
CA VAL A 119 4.21 8.98 -22.80
C VAL A 119 5.71 9.19 -22.96
N SER A 120 6.12 10.06 -23.88
CA SER A 120 7.54 10.44 -24.06
C SER A 120 8.07 11.28 -22.88
N GLY A 121 9.40 11.35 -22.75
CA GLY A 121 10.08 12.16 -21.73
C GLY A 121 10.46 11.38 -20.47
N PRO A 122 11.11 12.04 -19.49
CA PRO A 122 11.62 11.41 -18.28
C PRO A 122 10.48 11.03 -17.30
N PRO A 123 10.77 10.19 -16.29
CA PRO A 123 9.87 9.94 -15.20
C PRO A 123 9.47 11.24 -14.48
N LYS A 124 8.22 11.31 -14.03
CA LYS A 124 7.68 12.47 -13.33
C LYS A 124 7.71 12.23 -11.82
N VAL A 125 8.14 13.23 -11.07
CA VAL A 125 7.97 13.24 -9.61
C VAL A 125 6.48 13.42 -9.30
N VAL A 126 6.01 12.68 -8.30
CA VAL A 126 4.63 12.76 -7.78
C VAL A 126 4.72 13.25 -6.35
N ASP A 127 4.19 14.43 -6.08
CA ASP A 127 4.24 15.09 -4.78
C ASP A 127 2.92 15.79 -4.44
N GLY A 128 2.86 16.37 -3.25
CA GLY A 128 1.69 17.09 -2.75
C GLY A 128 0.41 16.25 -2.82
N SER A 129 -0.67 16.86 -3.27
CA SER A 129 -1.98 16.19 -3.39
C SER A 129 -2.03 15.11 -4.49
N ALA A 130 -1.10 15.11 -5.44
CA ALA A 130 -1.05 14.12 -6.52
C ALA A 130 -0.79 12.69 -6.02
N VAL A 131 -0.16 12.52 -4.85
CA VAL A 131 0.02 11.20 -4.23
C VAL A 131 -1.30 10.55 -3.82
N LEU A 132 -2.39 11.32 -3.69
CA LEU A 132 -3.73 10.85 -3.33
C LEU A 132 -4.57 10.43 -4.54
N GLU A 133 -4.10 10.70 -5.76
CA GLU A 133 -4.85 10.39 -6.97
C GLU A 133 -4.81 8.87 -7.26
N PRO A 134 -5.94 8.29 -7.70
CA PRO A 134 -6.02 6.88 -8.08
C PRO A 134 -5.04 6.52 -9.19
N ILE A 135 -4.40 5.35 -9.08
CA ILE A 135 -3.49 4.80 -10.09
C ILE A 135 -4.16 3.69 -10.89
N ALA A 136 -3.88 3.63 -12.20
CA ALA A 136 -4.35 2.58 -13.11
C ALA A 136 -5.87 2.32 -13.03
N GLY A 137 -6.68 3.36 -12.78
CA GLY A 137 -8.13 3.24 -12.62
C GLY A 137 -8.59 2.44 -11.38
N SER A 138 -7.67 2.19 -10.44
CA SER A 138 -7.94 1.45 -9.20
C SER A 138 -8.31 2.38 -8.05
N GLU A 139 -8.67 1.82 -6.89
CA GLU A 139 -8.85 2.59 -5.66
C GLU A 139 -7.51 2.85 -4.93
N PHE A 140 -6.42 2.23 -5.37
CA PHE A 140 -5.08 2.51 -4.84
C PHE A 140 -4.56 3.86 -5.33
N ALA A 141 -3.94 4.59 -4.43
CA ALA A 141 -3.11 5.76 -4.70
C ALA A 141 -1.68 5.48 -4.24
N LEU A 142 -0.71 6.29 -4.65
CA LEU A 142 0.66 6.20 -4.12
C LEU A 142 0.69 6.37 -2.60
N PHE A 143 -0.16 7.22 -2.05
CA PHE A 143 -0.36 7.38 -0.60
C PHE A 143 -0.65 6.05 0.10
N ASP A 144 -1.49 5.19 -0.49
CA ASP A 144 -1.87 3.92 0.10
C ASP A 144 -0.70 2.92 0.04
N LEU A 145 0.04 2.87 -1.08
CA LEU A 145 1.17 1.97 -1.30
C LEU A 145 2.41 2.36 -0.50
N MET A 146 2.68 3.65 -0.39
CA MET A 146 3.79 4.18 0.41
C MET A 146 3.52 4.11 1.91
N ALA A 147 2.25 4.14 2.30
CA ALA A 147 1.79 4.18 3.68
C ALA A 147 2.58 5.20 4.56
N PRO A 148 2.70 6.49 4.13
CA PRO A 148 3.54 7.46 4.84
C PRO A 148 3.06 7.71 6.27
N TYR A 149 1.77 7.50 6.52
CA TYR A 149 1.15 7.63 7.83
C TYR A 149 1.75 6.70 8.88
N VAL A 150 2.36 5.59 8.49
CA VAL A 150 3.09 4.69 9.41
C VAL A 150 4.26 5.43 10.07
N TYR A 151 4.86 6.40 9.38
CA TYR A 151 6.06 7.13 9.84
C TYR A 151 5.75 8.52 10.38
N TRP A 152 4.50 8.96 10.39
CA TRP A 152 4.15 10.27 10.92
C TRP A 152 4.55 10.40 12.39
N PRO A 153 5.14 11.54 12.79
CA PRO A 153 5.68 11.70 14.14
C PRO A 153 4.59 11.85 15.19
N ARG A 154 3.45 12.45 14.82
CA ARG A 154 2.37 12.75 15.74
C ARG A 154 1.29 11.66 15.66
N PHE A 155 1.01 11.04 16.80
CA PHE A 155 -0.02 10.02 16.91
C PHE A 155 -0.71 10.07 18.28
N ARG A 156 -1.82 9.39 18.39
CA ARG A 156 -2.48 9.03 19.63
C ARG A 156 -2.68 7.52 19.66
N TYR A 157 -2.15 6.88 20.67
CA TYR A 157 -2.49 5.48 20.95
C TYR A 157 -3.90 5.41 21.52
N GLU A 158 -4.80 4.71 20.87
CA GLU A 158 -6.21 4.58 21.26
C GLU A 158 -6.46 3.36 22.14
N GLY A 159 -5.44 2.54 22.41
CA GLY A 159 -5.54 1.37 23.28
C GLY A 159 -5.59 0.06 22.49
N ARG A 160 -5.97 -1.01 23.21
CA ARG A 160 -6.07 -2.38 22.72
C ARG A 160 -7.52 -2.81 22.62
N THR A 161 -7.89 -3.44 21.53
CA THR A 161 -9.21 -3.99 21.28
C THR A 161 -9.13 -5.40 20.70
N THR A 162 -10.28 -6.04 20.49
CA THR A 162 -10.37 -7.29 19.72
C THR A 162 -10.91 -6.98 18.33
N PHE A 163 -10.13 -7.23 17.30
CA PHE A 163 -10.54 -7.06 15.91
C PHE A 163 -10.48 -8.40 15.17
N ARG A 164 -11.63 -8.82 14.61
CA ARG A 164 -11.80 -10.12 13.93
C ARG A 164 -11.28 -11.31 14.77
N GLY A 165 -11.52 -11.27 16.08
CA GLY A 165 -11.11 -12.32 17.00
C GLY A 165 -9.65 -12.26 17.46
N SER A 166 -8.87 -11.28 17.03
CA SER A 166 -7.47 -11.13 17.42
C SER A 166 -7.25 -9.85 18.22
N PRO A 167 -6.41 -9.88 19.28
CA PRO A 167 -5.98 -8.69 20.01
C PRO A 167 -5.26 -7.72 19.07
N THR A 168 -5.62 -6.44 19.13
CA THR A 168 -5.20 -5.44 18.15
C THR A 168 -5.01 -4.10 18.83
N HIS A 169 -3.89 -3.45 18.55
CA HIS A 169 -3.59 -2.09 18.98
C HIS A 169 -4.12 -1.08 17.97
N LEU A 170 -4.73 0.00 18.44
CA LEU A 170 -5.26 1.08 17.64
C LEU A 170 -4.42 2.34 17.80
N PHE A 171 -4.10 2.97 16.67
CA PHE A 171 -3.38 4.23 16.63
C PHE A 171 -4.10 5.20 15.71
N TRP A 172 -4.28 6.43 16.17
CA TRP A 172 -4.69 7.54 15.34
C TRP A 172 -3.45 8.35 14.94
N MET A 173 -3.15 8.39 13.64
CA MET A 173 -2.01 9.09 13.09
C MET A 173 -2.45 10.44 12.55
N TYR A 174 -1.75 11.52 12.92
CA TYR A 174 -2.03 12.87 12.46
C TYR A 174 -1.10 13.25 11.32
N PRO A 175 -1.62 13.85 10.22
CA PRO A 175 -0.78 14.30 9.13
C PRO A 175 0.22 15.35 9.61
N PRO A 176 1.43 15.42 8.99
CA PRO A 176 2.44 16.43 9.32
C PRO A 176 1.92 17.84 9.17
N GLU A 177 2.30 18.72 10.09
CA GLU A 177 1.85 20.12 10.10
C GLU A 177 2.36 20.91 8.89
N GLU A 178 3.54 20.53 8.39
CA GLU A 178 4.20 21.13 7.24
C GLU A 178 3.58 20.74 5.89
N ASP A 179 2.85 19.61 5.81
CA ASP A 179 2.19 19.17 4.59
C ASP A 179 0.77 19.74 4.49
N LEU A 180 0.69 21.01 4.09
CA LEU A 180 -0.57 21.74 4.02
C LEU A 180 -1.54 21.16 2.99
N GLU A 181 -1.05 20.61 1.87
CA GLU A 181 -1.89 20.04 0.83
C GLU A 181 -2.53 18.73 1.29
N LEU A 182 -1.77 17.89 1.96
CA LEU A 182 -2.28 16.65 2.55
C LEU A 182 -3.32 16.97 3.65
N LYS A 183 -3.02 17.91 4.54
CA LYS A 183 -3.92 18.32 5.64
C LYS A 183 -5.26 18.90 5.18
N LYS A 184 -5.36 19.47 3.99
CA LYS A 184 -6.65 19.91 3.43
C LYS A 184 -7.59 18.74 3.10
N ARG A 185 -7.06 17.54 2.87
CA ARG A 185 -7.81 16.37 2.41
C ARG A 185 -7.87 15.24 3.43
N ILE A 186 -6.85 15.11 4.27
CA ILE A 186 -6.71 14.02 5.25
C ILE A 186 -6.68 14.62 6.66
N GLY A 187 -7.65 14.26 7.48
CA GLY A 187 -7.72 14.64 8.90
C GLY A 187 -6.96 13.66 9.79
N GLY A 188 -6.92 12.40 9.40
CA GLY A 188 -6.19 11.38 10.14
C GLY A 188 -6.27 9.99 9.52
N VAL A 189 -5.41 9.11 10.02
CA VAL A 189 -5.37 7.70 9.60
C VAL A 189 -5.37 6.82 10.83
N ARG A 190 -6.31 5.87 10.93
CA ARG A 190 -6.33 4.88 12.00
C ARG A 190 -5.66 3.60 11.56
N LEU A 191 -4.68 3.15 12.34
CA LEU A 191 -3.96 1.89 12.14
C LEU A 191 -4.48 0.83 13.11
N TYR A 192 -4.62 -0.39 12.62
CA TYR A 192 -4.96 -1.59 13.36
C TYR A 192 -3.76 -2.53 13.29
N ILE A 193 -2.97 -2.61 14.37
CA ILE A 193 -1.76 -3.44 14.46
C ILE A 193 -2.09 -4.66 15.31
N ASN A 194 -1.99 -5.85 14.71
CA ASN A 194 -2.20 -7.11 15.43
C ASN A 194 -1.12 -7.28 16.51
N ASP A 195 -1.54 -7.57 17.74
CA ASP A 195 -0.65 -7.68 18.90
C ASP A 195 0.28 -8.90 18.83
N GLN A 196 -0.22 -10.02 18.32
CA GLN A 196 0.52 -11.29 18.33
C GLN A 196 1.67 -11.31 17.30
N PHE A 197 1.43 -10.73 16.11
CA PHE A 197 2.37 -10.77 14.99
C PHE A 197 2.99 -9.41 14.71
N ASN A 198 2.54 -8.37 15.40
CA ASN A 198 2.94 -6.97 15.20
C ASN A 198 2.84 -6.52 13.71
N VAL A 199 1.78 -6.95 13.02
CA VAL A 199 1.52 -6.63 11.61
C VAL A 199 0.31 -5.72 11.46
N LEU A 200 0.36 -4.83 10.48
CA LEU A 200 -0.77 -3.99 10.08
C LEU A 200 -1.84 -4.87 9.40
N ILE A 201 -3.04 -4.90 9.96
CA ILE A 201 -4.15 -5.71 9.44
C ILE A 201 -5.26 -4.86 8.82
N GLN A 202 -5.37 -3.60 9.23
CA GLN A 202 -6.31 -2.65 8.66
C GLN A 202 -5.78 -1.23 8.78
N THR A 203 -6.15 -0.41 7.81
CA THR A 203 -5.99 1.05 7.84
C THR A 203 -7.32 1.71 7.46
N GLN A 204 -7.66 2.80 8.13
CA GLN A 204 -8.80 3.64 7.81
C GLN A 204 -8.31 5.06 7.59
N VAL A 205 -8.66 5.66 6.46
CA VAL A 205 -8.30 7.04 6.10
C VAL A 205 -9.53 7.92 6.25
N PHE A 206 -9.39 9.02 6.96
CA PHE A 206 -10.46 9.97 7.26
C PHE A 206 -10.14 11.35 6.69
N ASP A 207 -11.18 12.09 6.29
CA ASP A 207 -11.06 13.49 5.94
C ASP A 207 -10.98 14.41 7.17
N THR A 208 -10.95 15.71 6.93
CA THR A 208 -10.86 16.75 7.98
C THR A 208 -12.11 16.87 8.84
N GLU A 209 -13.24 16.29 8.41
CA GLU A 209 -14.52 16.23 9.12
C GLU A 209 -14.71 14.86 9.81
N GLU A 210 -13.65 14.06 9.88
CA GLU A 210 -13.65 12.68 10.41
C GLU A 210 -14.58 11.73 9.63
N THR A 211 -14.88 12.05 8.36
CA THR A 211 -15.61 11.13 7.49
C THR A 211 -14.68 10.06 6.96
N LEU A 212 -15.10 8.79 7.05
CA LEU A 212 -14.31 7.67 6.55
C LEU A 212 -14.29 7.67 5.00
N LEU A 213 -13.11 7.90 4.44
CA LEU A 213 -12.88 7.91 2.99
C LEU A 213 -12.57 6.52 2.44
N LYS A 214 -11.61 5.84 3.07
CA LYS A 214 -11.09 4.55 2.59
C LYS A 214 -10.84 3.59 3.74
N THR A 215 -11.04 2.31 3.47
CA THR A 215 -10.61 1.22 4.34
C THR A 215 -9.73 0.25 3.57
N ILE A 216 -8.54 -0.02 4.09
CA ILE A 216 -7.56 -0.95 3.54
C ILE A 216 -7.50 -2.15 4.48
N TYR A 217 -7.65 -3.36 3.93
CA TYR A 217 -7.56 -4.63 4.66
C TYR A 217 -6.39 -5.43 4.14
N ILE A 218 -5.58 -5.96 5.03
CA ILE A 218 -4.55 -6.94 4.72
C ILE A 218 -5.08 -8.31 5.16
N SER A 219 -5.10 -9.28 4.26
CA SER A 219 -5.63 -10.60 4.51
C SER A 219 -4.76 -11.72 3.94
N GLY A 220 -4.84 -12.87 4.59
CA GLY A 220 -3.98 -14.01 4.30
C GLY A 220 -2.52 -13.72 4.66
N ILE A 221 -1.90 -14.63 5.37
CA ILE A 221 -0.46 -14.61 5.63
C ILE A 221 0.08 -15.93 5.10
N GLU A 222 1.05 -15.83 4.21
CA GLU A 222 1.75 -16.95 3.62
C GLU A 222 3.23 -16.90 4.01
N ARG A 223 3.90 -18.05 3.98
CA ARG A 223 5.35 -18.12 4.17
C ARG A 223 6.02 -18.46 2.84
N VAL A 224 6.90 -17.56 2.41
CA VAL A 224 7.71 -17.71 1.20
C VAL A 224 9.16 -17.54 1.61
N ASP A 225 10.02 -18.48 1.24
CA ASP A 225 11.46 -18.49 1.61
C ASP A 225 11.69 -18.26 3.13
N GLY A 226 10.81 -18.81 3.98
CA GLY A 226 10.87 -18.67 5.44
C GLY A 226 10.33 -17.36 6.00
N GLN A 227 9.98 -16.39 5.18
CA GLN A 227 9.47 -15.07 5.56
C GLN A 227 7.95 -14.99 5.42
N ALA A 228 7.29 -14.29 6.34
CA ALA A 228 5.85 -14.07 6.26
C ALA A 228 5.53 -12.88 5.36
N ILE A 229 4.63 -13.09 4.39
CA ILE A 229 4.08 -12.05 3.52
C ILE A 229 2.56 -12.03 3.61
N PHE A 230 1.93 -10.93 3.24
CA PHE A 230 0.48 -10.92 3.05
C PHE A 230 0.13 -11.48 1.67
N LYS A 231 -1.02 -12.16 1.58
CA LYS A 231 -1.53 -12.71 0.32
C LYS A 231 -2.33 -11.69 -0.48
N GLU A 232 -3.16 -10.94 0.20
CA GLU A 232 -4.09 -9.99 -0.41
C GLU A 232 -4.17 -8.68 0.38
N MET A 233 -4.34 -7.59 -0.35
CA MET A 233 -4.67 -6.28 0.19
C MET A 233 -5.91 -5.76 -0.54
N ASP A 234 -6.99 -5.57 0.22
CA ASP A 234 -8.24 -5.00 -0.28
C ASP A 234 -8.33 -3.54 0.11
N ILE A 235 -8.61 -2.68 -0.85
CA ILE A 235 -8.96 -1.29 -0.60
C ILE A 235 -10.42 -1.07 -1.00
N ARG A 236 -11.17 -0.45 -0.12
CA ARG A 236 -12.55 -0.03 -0.34
C ARG A 236 -12.65 1.48 -0.21
N ASN A 237 -13.19 2.11 -1.22
CA ASN A 237 -13.66 3.47 -1.13
C ASN A 237 -14.97 3.49 -0.33
N ASP A 238 -14.97 4.13 0.82
CA ASP A 238 -16.14 4.11 1.71
C ASP A 238 -17.23 5.11 1.27
N VAL A 239 -16.90 6.03 0.36
CA VAL A 239 -17.84 6.99 -0.25
C VAL A 239 -18.54 6.36 -1.46
N THR A 240 -17.81 5.91 -2.48
CA THR A 240 -18.36 5.35 -3.72
C THR A 240 -18.77 3.89 -3.59
N ARG A 241 -18.17 3.16 -2.64
CA ARG A 241 -18.29 1.71 -2.42
C ARG A 241 -17.57 0.86 -3.47
N ASP A 242 -16.73 1.48 -4.28
CA ASP A 242 -15.86 0.77 -5.20
C ASP A 242 -14.74 0.06 -4.42
N LYS A 243 -14.20 -1.00 -5.02
CA LYS A 243 -13.16 -1.81 -4.39
C LYS A 243 -12.07 -2.15 -5.38
N THR A 244 -10.85 -2.29 -4.88
CA THR A 244 -9.75 -2.92 -5.59
C THR A 244 -9.06 -3.92 -4.69
N ARG A 245 -8.73 -5.08 -5.24
CA ARG A 245 -7.92 -6.10 -4.58
C ARG A 245 -6.57 -6.20 -5.27
N LEU A 246 -5.50 -6.04 -4.51
CA LEU A 246 -4.18 -6.47 -4.89
C LEU A 246 -3.97 -7.88 -4.35
N LYS A 247 -3.65 -8.83 -5.23
CA LYS A 247 -3.30 -10.21 -4.88
C LYS A 247 -1.87 -10.48 -5.31
N ILE A 248 -1.05 -11.05 -4.43
CA ILE A 248 0.24 -11.62 -4.77
C ILE A 248 -0.03 -13.03 -5.30
N VAL A 249 0.36 -13.29 -6.55
CA VAL A 249 0.13 -14.57 -7.22
C VAL A 249 1.37 -15.44 -7.25
N ASP A 250 2.56 -14.82 -7.31
CA ASP A 250 3.86 -15.49 -7.14
C ASP A 250 4.78 -14.57 -6.33
N ALA A 251 5.66 -15.15 -5.54
CA ALA A 251 6.61 -14.41 -4.71
C ALA A 251 7.97 -15.10 -4.62
N SER A 252 9.02 -14.30 -4.55
CA SER A 252 10.38 -14.69 -4.14
C SER A 252 10.87 -13.69 -3.11
N MET A 253 11.52 -14.16 -2.06
CA MET A 253 11.97 -13.37 -0.93
C MET A 253 13.49 -13.57 -0.68
N GLY A 254 14.10 -12.67 0.09
CA GLY A 254 15.51 -12.77 0.46
C GLY A 254 16.47 -12.56 -0.71
N LEU A 255 16.07 -11.78 -1.71
CA LEU A 255 16.82 -11.53 -2.93
C LEU A 255 17.90 -10.46 -2.70
N SER A 256 19.02 -10.59 -3.40
CA SER A 256 20.01 -9.52 -3.55
C SER A 256 19.72 -8.75 -4.85
N LEU A 257 19.06 -7.61 -4.73
CA LEU A 257 18.64 -6.81 -5.87
C LEU A 257 19.66 -5.70 -6.21
N PRO A 258 19.90 -5.43 -7.50
CA PRO A 258 20.83 -4.39 -7.91
C PRO A 258 20.24 -2.99 -7.62
N LYS A 259 21.05 -2.06 -7.13
CA LYS A 259 20.62 -0.72 -6.76
C LYS A 259 20.03 0.09 -7.90
N ASN A 260 20.56 -0.07 -9.12
CA ASN A 260 20.07 0.62 -10.31
C ASN A 260 18.61 0.29 -10.64
N LEU A 261 18.07 -0.83 -10.14
CA LEU A 261 16.64 -1.17 -10.25
C LEU A 261 15.74 -0.11 -9.61
N PHE A 262 16.24 0.57 -8.60
CA PHE A 262 15.51 1.57 -7.81
C PHE A 262 15.97 3.01 -8.09
N GLU A 263 16.50 3.25 -9.28
CA GLU A 263 16.85 4.58 -9.78
C GLU A 263 15.79 5.08 -10.77
N ALA A 264 15.64 6.40 -10.88
CA ALA A 264 14.68 7.01 -11.80
C ALA A 264 14.85 6.52 -13.25
N GLN A 265 16.11 6.33 -13.69
CA GLN A 265 16.42 5.84 -15.05
C GLN A 265 15.82 4.45 -15.31
N SER A 266 15.71 3.60 -14.29
CA SER A 266 15.14 2.26 -14.43
C SER A 266 13.69 2.29 -14.90
N LEU A 267 12.93 3.36 -14.62
CA LEU A 267 11.55 3.53 -15.08
C LEU A 267 11.43 3.73 -16.60
N MET A 268 12.53 3.96 -17.29
CA MET A 268 12.53 4.04 -18.76
C MET A 268 12.41 2.66 -19.41
N GLU A 269 12.67 1.59 -18.67
CA GLU A 269 12.69 0.21 -19.15
C GLU A 269 11.62 -0.64 -18.45
N ASN A 270 11.07 -1.61 -19.18
CA ASN A 270 10.09 -2.56 -18.64
C ASN A 270 10.81 -3.64 -17.81
N LEU A 271 10.33 -3.92 -16.60
CA LEU A 271 10.85 -4.99 -15.73
C LEU A 271 10.78 -6.38 -16.36
N GLN A 272 9.80 -6.63 -17.22
CA GLN A 272 9.65 -7.92 -17.90
C GLN A 272 10.77 -8.17 -18.93
N THR A 273 11.39 -7.10 -19.44
CA THR A 273 12.46 -7.18 -20.44
C THR A 273 13.85 -7.00 -19.83
N GLN A 274 13.96 -6.58 -18.59
CA GLN A 274 15.24 -6.44 -17.91
C GLN A 274 15.80 -7.81 -17.49
N ASN A 275 17.03 -8.14 -17.94
CA ASN A 275 17.84 -9.20 -17.36
C ASN A 275 18.36 -8.73 -15.99
N ILE A 276 17.50 -8.79 -14.97
CA ILE A 276 17.89 -8.43 -13.60
C ILE A 276 18.74 -9.58 -13.07
N ALA A 277 20.04 -9.31 -12.84
CA ALA A 277 20.91 -10.27 -12.17
C ALA A 277 20.46 -10.41 -10.73
N ILE A 278 19.75 -11.49 -10.44
CA ILE A 278 19.26 -11.84 -9.11
C ILE A 278 20.25 -12.83 -8.52
N GLY A 279 20.78 -12.54 -7.32
CA GLY A 279 21.83 -13.31 -6.66
C GLY A 279 21.40 -14.67 -6.08
N ARG A 280 20.20 -15.16 -6.44
CA ARG A 280 19.68 -16.49 -6.12
C ARG A 280 18.98 -17.06 -7.35
N GLU A 281 19.06 -18.37 -7.58
CA GLU A 281 18.20 -19.04 -8.55
C GLU A 281 16.74 -18.76 -8.21
N GLU A 282 16.00 -18.17 -9.17
CA GLU A 282 14.59 -17.84 -8.98
C GLU A 282 13.78 -19.13 -8.81
N ARG A 283 13.34 -19.39 -7.59
CA ARG A 283 12.24 -20.32 -7.35
C ARG A 283 11.02 -19.47 -7.03
N PHE A 284 10.04 -19.47 -7.93
CA PHE A 284 8.73 -18.90 -7.65
C PHE A 284 7.93 -19.91 -6.83
N GLU A 285 7.47 -19.49 -5.67
CA GLU A 285 6.42 -20.24 -4.96
C GLU A 285 5.07 -19.61 -5.33
N VAL A 286 4.17 -20.49 -5.81
CA VAL A 286 2.79 -20.08 -6.09
C VAL A 286 2.12 -19.81 -4.76
N VAL A 287 1.55 -18.62 -4.60
CA VAL A 287 0.78 -18.25 -3.42
C VAL A 287 -0.64 -18.78 -3.60
N GLU A 288 -0.94 -19.96 -3.02
CA GLU A 288 -2.24 -20.66 -3.10
C GLU A 288 -3.38 -19.97 -2.31
#